data_e83706d43be94b2daf4113439c36cbda
#
_entry.id   e83706d43be94b2daf4113439c36cbda
#
_cell.length_a   1.000
_cell.length_b   1.000
_cell.length_c   1.000
_cell.angle_alpha   90.00
_cell.angle_beta   90.00
_cell.angle_gamma   90.00
#
_symmetry.space_group_name_H-M   'P 1'
#
loop_
_entity.id
_entity.type
_entity.pdbx_description
1 polymer ?
#
loop_
_entity_poly.entity_id
_entity_poly.type
_entity_poly.pdbx_seq_one_letter_code
_entity_poly.pdbx_strand_id
1 'polypeptide(L)'
;SKISQPGTVRFNNELVDDPPSVRIAHRRIRLPHLPMLVIPAIDLKDGRCVRLRQGDMDNVTVFSEDPAAMARHWVDQGATRLHLVDLNGAFAGKPVNEGAIKAILAEVGEDIDVQLGGGIRDLDTIERYLDDGINYVIIGTAAVKNPGFLHDACNAFPGAVIVGLDAKDGKVATDGWSKLTGHDALDLGKRFEDYGIEGIIYTDIGRDGMGTGINIEATVRLAQPLRVPVYASGGIHDVEHIKLLKPHEADGIAGVVCGRALYEGTLDFKAAVAALK
;
A
#
# COMPACT_ATOMS: atom_id res chain seq x y z
N SER A 1 -83.39 2.70 13.04
CA SER A 1 -81.98 2.90 12.79
C SER A 1 -81.18 2.74 14.11
N LYS A 2 -80.55 1.62 14.27
CA LYS A 2 -79.71 1.33 15.42
C LYS A 2 -78.21 1.42 14.93
N ILE A 3 -77.47 2.33 15.55
CA ILE A 3 -76.04 2.48 15.38
C ILE A 3 -75.35 1.50 16.35
N SER A 4 -74.63 0.53 15.85
CA SER A 4 -73.80 -0.39 16.63
C SER A 4 -72.38 0.20 16.85
N GLN A 5 -72.00 0.18 18.13
CA GLN A 5 -70.65 0.57 18.56
C GLN A 5 -69.62 -0.50 18.27
N PRO A 6 -68.30 -0.14 17.98
CA PRO A 6 -67.26 -1.11 17.73
C PRO A 6 -66.74 -1.73 19.02
N GLY A 7 -66.51 -3.04 18.98
CA GLY A 7 -66.00 -3.83 20.09
C GLY A 7 -64.48 -3.61 20.34
N THR A 8 -64.17 -3.55 21.61
CA THR A 8 -62.81 -3.46 22.15
C THR A 8 -62.15 -4.83 22.01
N VAL A 9 -61.04 -4.89 21.23
CA VAL A 9 -60.19 -6.06 21.17
C VAL A 9 -59.15 -5.92 22.28
N ARG A 10 -59.15 -6.84 23.23
CA ARG A 10 -58.08 -6.98 24.24
C ARG A 10 -56.93 -7.76 23.61
N PHE A 11 -55.73 -7.16 23.52
CA PHE A 11 -54.50 -7.87 23.26
C PHE A 11 -53.94 -8.42 24.58
N ASN A 12 -53.70 -9.73 24.62
CA ASN A 12 -52.99 -10.38 25.71
C ASN A 12 -51.53 -9.93 25.69
N ASN A 13 -51.05 -9.42 26.83
CA ASN A 13 -49.61 -9.19 27.10
C ASN A 13 -48.96 -10.56 27.34
N GLU A 14 -48.45 -11.20 26.30
CA GLU A 14 -47.42 -12.19 26.44
C GLU A 14 -46.06 -11.49 26.23
N LEU A 15 -45.22 -11.56 27.25
CA LEU A 15 -43.82 -11.16 27.19
C LEU A 15 -43.13 -12.03 26.13
N VAL A 16 -42.83 -11.45 24.99
CA VAL A 16 -41.96 -12.09 23.98
C VAL A 16 -40.54 -11.89 24.46
N ASP A 17 -39.91 -12.98 24.89
CA ASP A 17 -38.47 -13.00 25.17
C ASP A 17 -37.70 -12.50 23.95
N ASP A 18 -36.80 -11.53 24.14
CA ASP A 18 -35.89 -11.08 23.14
C ASP A 18 -35.12 -12.27 22.57
N PRO A 19 -35.00 -12.43 21.24
CA PRO A 19 -34.22 -13.50 20.68
C PRO A 19 -32.76 -13.30 21.09
N PRO A 20 -32.02 -14.38 21.41
CA PRO A 20 -30.63 -14.29 21.82
C PRO A 20 -29.85 -13.53 20.75
N SER A 21 -29.18 -12.46 21.15
CA SER A 21 -28.30 -11.67 20.29
C SER A 21 -27.31 -12.62 19.58
N VAL A 22 -27.55 -12.90 18.32
CA VAL A 22 -26.64 -13.63 17.47
C VAL A 22 -25.41 -12.75 17.34
N ARG A 23 -24.41 -13.01 18.17
CA ARG A 23 -23.06 -12.53 17.93
C ARG A 23 -22.61 -13.18 16.62
N ILE A 24 -22.82 -12.46 15.52
CA ILE A 24 -22.18 -12.78 14.26
C ILE A 24 -20.69 -12.57 14.53
N ALA A 25 -20.00 -13.66 14.93
CA ALA A 25 -18.57 -13.70 14.86
C ALA A 25 -18.24 -13.44 13.39
N HIS A 26 -17.74 -12.26 13.09
CA HIS A 26 -17.21 -11.92 11.78
C HIS A 26 -16.03 -12.85 11.53
N ARG A 27 -16.35 -14.04 11.01
CA ARG A 27 -15.36 -14.97 10.50
C ARG A 27 -14.66 -14.21 9.38
N ARG A 28 -13.43 -13.77 9.63
CA ARG A 28 -12.53 -13.28 8.58
C ARG A 28 -12.63 -14.33 7.46
N ILE A 29 -13.20 -13.97 6.33
CA ILE A 29 -12.97 -14.73 5.10
C ILE A 29 -11.50 -14.47 4.80
N ARG A 30 -10.64 -15.39 5.25
CA ARG A 30 -9.24 -15.39 4.85
C ARG A 30 -9.25 -15.60 3.35
N LEU A 31 -8.87 -14.57 2.61
CA LEU A 31 -8.46 -14.77 1.21
C LEU A 31 -7.45 -15.93 1.19
N PRO A 32 -7.44 -16.78 0.15
CA PRO A 32 -6.45 -17.85 0.04
C PRO A 32 -5.07 -17.25 0.31
N HIS A 33 -4.27 -17.88 1.15
CA HIS A 33 -2.94 -17.41 1.52
C HIS A 33 -2.08 -17.29 0.26
N LEU A 34 -2.04 -16.08 -0.31
CA LEU A 34 -1.01 -15.75 -1.28
C LEU A 34 0.30 -15.61 -0.50
N PRO A 35 1.39 -16.20 -0.99
CA PRO A 35 2.69 -16.09 -0.31
C PRO A 35 3.07 -14.61 -0.16
N MET A 36 3.70 -14.27 0.96
CA MET A 36 4.22 -12.92 1.17
C MET A 36 5.15 -12.51 0.03
N LEU A 37 4.99 -11.28 -0.46
CA LEU A 37 5.77 -10.77 -1.58
C LEU A 37 7.04 -10.05 -1.09
N VAL A 38 8.15 -10.27 -1.80
CA VAL A 38 9.32 -9.37 -1.79
C VAL A 38 9.21 -8.49 -3.03
N ILE A 39 9.03 -7.20 -2.83
CA ILE A 39 8.75 -6.24 -3.90
C ILE A 39 9.95 -5.30 -4.07
N PRO A 40 10.76 -5.46 -5.13
CA PRO A 40 11.88 -4.54 -5.39
C PRO A 40 11.33 -3.16 -5.74
N ALA A 41 11.94 -2.13 -5.17
CA ALA A 41 11.57 -0.75 -5.44
C ALA A 41 12.56 -0.08 -6.41
N ILE A 42 12.02 0.65 -7.37
CA ILE A 42 12.77 1.50 -8.30
C ILE A 42 12.28 2.94 -8.11
N ASP A 43 13.12 3.77 -7.52
CA ASP A 43 12.86 5.20 -7.39
C ASP A 43 13.42 5.92 -8.61
N LEU A 44 12.58 6.73 -9.26
CA LEU A 44 12.91 7.46 -10.47
C LEU A 44 13.09 8.94 -10.16
N LYS A 45 14.28 9.47 -10.51
CA LYS A 45 14.58 10.91 -10.47
C LYS A 45 15.36 11.28 -11.73
N ASP A 46 14.85 12.28 -12.43
CA ASP A 46 15.44 12.79 -13.66
C ASP A 46 15.73 11.68 -14.69
N GLY A 47 14.79 10.73 -14.83
CA GLY A 47 14.88 9.59 -15.74
C GLY A 47 15.80 8.45 -15.31
N ARG A 48 16.37 8.49 -14.11
CA ARG A 48 17.35 7.52 -13.58
C ARG A 48 16.84 6.77 -12.37
N CYS A 49 17.42 5.59 -12.13
CA CYS A 49 17.20 4.83 -10.90
C CYS A 49 18.06 5.39 -9.78
N VAL A 50 17.45 5.84 -8.71
CA VAL A 50 18.13 6.49 -7.60
C VAL A 50 17.70 5.92 -6.26
N ARG A 51 18.41 6.31 -5.20
CA ARG A 51 17.99 6.20 -3.82
C ARG A 51 18.23 7.50 -3.08
N LEU A 52 17.25 7.89 -2.30
CA LEU A 52 17.37 9.01 -1.39
C LEU A 52 17.79 8.49 -0.01
N ARG A 53 18.52 9.31 0.72
CA ARG A 53 18.75 9.07 2.14
C ARG A 53 17.65 9.80 2.94
N GLN A 54 16.79 9.04 3.61
CA GLN A 54 15.65 9.56 4.40
C GLN A 54 14.77 10.56 3.61
N GLY A 55 14.52 10.28 2.32
CA GLY A 55 13.68 11.14 1.48
C GLY A 55 14.30 12.46 1.04
N ASP A 56 15.58 12.70 1.33
CA ASP A 56 16.28 13.94 0.98
C ASP A 56 16.64 13.98 -0.50
N MET A 57 16.00 14.87 -1.26
CA MET A 57 16.20 15.05 -2.71
C MET A 57 17.58 15.56 -3.08
N ASP A 58 18.32 16.16 -2.15
CA ASP A 58 19.68 16.64 -2.37
C ASP A 58 20.73 15.57 -2.03
N ASN A 59 20.34 14.51 -1.31
CA ASN A 59 21.19 13.39 -0.92
C ASN A 59 20.86 12.14 -1.74
N VAL A 60 21.26 12.17 -3.03
CA VAL A 60 20.88 11.18 -4.05
C VAL A 60 22.06 10.29 -4.38
N THR A 61 21.85 8.99 -4.40
CA THR A 61 22.76 8.02 -5.01
C THR A 61 22.13 7.47 -6.28
N VAL A 62 22.81 7.59 -7.42
CA VAL A 62 22.39 7.00 -8.69
C VAL A 62 22.93 5.58 -8.77
N PHE A 63 22.03 4.62 -9.00
CA PHE A 63 22.36 3.19 -9.13
C PHE A 63 22.30 2.71 -10.58
N SER A 64 21.51 3.35 -11.43
CA SER A 64 21.46 3.03 -12.86
C SER A 64 20.96 4.23 -13.67
N GLU A 65 21.55 4.41 -14.83
CA GLU A 65 21.10 5.36 -15.84
C GLU A 65 19.97 4.76 -16.72
N ASP A 66 19.73 3.45 -16.62
CA ASP A 66 18.74 2.70 -17.41
C ASP A 66 17.70 2.02 -16.52
N PRO A 67 16.54 2.67 -16.28
CA PRO A 67 15.46 2.09 -15.49
C PRO A 67 14.85 0.81 -16.07
N ALA A 68 14.79 0.68 -17.40
CA ALA A 68 14.24 -0.50 -18.05
C ALA A 68 15.13 -1.73 -17.80
N ALA A 69 16.45 -1.57 -17.96
CA ALA A 69 17.42 -2.63 -17.64
C ALA A 69 17.37 -3.01 -16.15
N MET A 70 17.16 -2.05 -15.24
CA MET A 70 17.02 -2.33 -13.82
C MET A 70 15.76 -3.13 -13.53
N ALA A 71 14.63 -2.80 -14.15
CA ALA A 71 13.39 -3.55 -14.01
C ALA A 71 13.55 -4.99 -14.52
N ARG A 72 14.17 -5.18 -15.69
CA ARG A 72 14.50 -6.50 -16.24
C ARG A 72 15.38 -7.30 -15.28
N HIS A 73 16.37 -6.68 -14.68
CA HIS A 73 17.24 -7.34 -13.71
C HIS A 73 16.43 -7.98 -12.55
N TRP A 74 15.44 -7.28 -12.00
CA TRP A 74 14.61 -7.83 -10.92
C TRP A 74 13.67 -8.93 -11.40
N VAL A 75 13.08 -8.78 -12.59
CA VAL A 75 12.23 -9.82 -13.21
C VAL A 75 13.04 -11.11 -13.43
N ASP A 76 14.25 -11.01 -13.96
CA ASP A 76 15.15 -12.16 -14.21
C ASP A 76 15.56 -12.85 -12.90
N GLN A 77 15.52 -12.15 -11.77
CA GLN A 77 15.73 -12.75 -10.45
C GLN A 77 14.47 -13.36 -9.84
N GLY A 78 13.33 -13.25 -10.51
CA GLY A 78 12.08 -13.87 -10.10
C GLY A 78 11.11 -12.93 -9.34
N ALA A 79 11.28 -11.62 -9.45
CA ALA A 79 10.29 -10.68 -8.95
C ALA A 79 8.96 -10.87 -9.67
N THR A 80 7.86 -10.89 -8.92
CA THR A 80 6.49 -11.00 -9.42
C THR A 80 5.74 -9.68 -9.34
N ARG A 81 6.31 -8.69 -8.67
CA ARG A 81 5.80 -7.32 -8.57
C ARG A 81 6.96 -6.33 -8.47
N LEU A 82 6.83 -5.18 -9.13
CA LEU A 82 7.73 -4.03 -9.00
C LEU A 82 7.01 -2.87 -8.34
N HIS A 83 7.75 -2.14 -7.51
CA HIS A 83 7.30 -0.89 -6.90
C HIS A 83 8.07 0.28 -7.51
N LEU A 84 7.37 1.15 -8.25
CA LEU A 84 7.93 2.33 -8.87
C LEU A 84 7.53 3.60 -8.11
N VAL A 85 8.44 4.52 -7.95
CA VAL A 85 8.17 5.85 -7.40
C VAL A 85 8.69 6.93 -8.33
N ASP A 86 7.80 7.77 -8.84
CA ASP A 86 8.17 9.01 -9.51
C ASP A 86 8.48 10.08 -8.47
N LEU A 87 9.76 10.17 -8.06
CA LEU A 87 10.18 11.10 -7.01
C LEU A 87 9.98 12.56 -7.44
N ASN A 88 10.32 12.93 -8.67
CA ASN A 88 10.04 14.27 -9.19
C ASN A 88 8.53 14.55 -9.16
N GLY A 89 7.72 13.55 -9.53
CA GLY A 89 6.27 13.67 -9.49
C GLY A 89 5.70 13.86 -8.09
N ALA A 90 6.25 13.15 -7.11
CA ALA A 90 5.84 13.30 -5.71
C ALA A 90 6.01 14.73 -5.20
N PHE A 91 7.12 15.41 -5.57
CA PHE A 91 7.38 16.80 -5.21
C PHE A 91 6.61 17.80 -6.08
N ALA A 92 6.52 17.55 -7.39
CA ALA A 92 5.81 18.44 -8.33
C ALA A 92 4.27 18.34 -8.21
N GLY A 93 3.77 17.25 -7.64
CA GLY A 93 2.34 16.97 -7.56
C GLY A 93 1.68 16.60 -8.88
N LYS A 94 2.46 16.14 -9.84
CA LYS A 94 2.05 15.71 -11.17
C LYS A 94 3.11 14.76 -11.75
N PRO A 95 2.77 13.88 -12.72
CA PRO A 95 3.74 13.02 -13.38
C PRO A 95 4.92 13.77 -13.99
N VAL A 96 6.14 13.24 -13.81
CA VAL A 96 7.37 13.81 -14.39
C VAL A 96 8.18 12.75 -15.13
N ASN A 97 8.33 11.53 -14.59
CA ASN A 97 9.15 10.48 -15.16
C ASN A 97 8.38 9.50 -16.08
N GLU A 98 7.33 9.96 -16.78
CA GLU A 98 6.48 9.10 -17.62
C GLU A 98 7.28 8.35 -18.69
N GLY A 99 8.31 8.96 -19.28
CA GLY A 99 9.17 8.31 -20.28
C GLY A 99 9.91 7.09 -19.72
N ALA A 100 10.49 7.21 -18.52
CA ALA A 100 11.16 6.09 -17.84
C ALA A 100 10.16 5.00 -17.45
N ILE A 101 8.97 5.36 -16.97
CA ILE A 101 7.90 4.43 -16.62
C ILE A 101 7.46 3.63 -17.86
N LYS A 102 7.22 4.30 -18.99
CA LYS A 102 6.87 3.63 -20.26
C LYS A 102 7.96 2.69 -20.74
N ALA A 103 9.23 3.07 -20.61
CA ALA A 103 10.36 2.21 -20.95
C ALA A 103 10.42 0.96 -20.08
N ILE A 104 10.15 1.07 -18.78
CA ILE A 104 10.04 -0.07 -17.86
C ILE A 104 8.90 -0.98 -18.30
N LEU A 105 7.69 -0.45 -18.51
CA LEU A 105 6.53 -1.23 -18.91
C LEU A 105 6.73 -1.96 -20.24
N ALA A 106 7.35 -1.30 -21.23
CA ALA A 106 7.69 -1.93 -22.49
C ALA A 106 8.70 -3.09 -22.33
N GLU A 107 9.63 -2.97 -21.39
CA GLU A 107 10.66 -3.98 -21.14
C GLU A 107 10.12 -5.19 -20.37
N VAL A 108 9.29 -5.00 -19.35
CA VAL A 108 8.81 -6.10 -18.50
C VAL A 108 7.53 -6.74 -19.02
N GLY A 109 6.75 -6.03 -19.86
CA GLY A 109 5.51 -6.52 -20.44
C GLY A 109 4.46 -6.88 -19.39
N GLU A 110 3.66 -7.91 -19.68
CA GLU A 110 2.59 -8.41 -18.80
C GLU A 110 3.06 -9.51 -17.84
N ASP A 111 4.37 -9.80 -17.81
CA ASP A 111 4.93 -10.91 -17.03
C ASP A 111 4.93 -10.63 -15.51
N ILE A 112 4.73 -9.37 -15.12
CA ILE A 112 4.88 -8.92 -13.74
C ILE A 112 3.92 -7.78 -13.43
N ASP A 113 3.37 -7.78 -12.22
CA ASP A 113 2.60 -6.64 -11.73
C ASP A 113 3.49 -5.42 -11.47
N VAL A 114 3.04 -4.25 -11.86
CA VAL A 114 3.73 -2.98 -11.58
C VAL A 114 2.82 -2.06 -10.79
N GLN A 115 3.30 -1.61 -9.63
CA GLN A 115 2.64 -0.59 -8.81
C GLN A 115 3.44 0.71 -8.84
N LEU A 116 2.76 1.83 -9.01
CA LEU A 116 3.38 3.15 -9.22
C LEU A 116 2.80 4.20 -8.29
N GLY A 117 3.67 4.91 -7.59
CA GLY A 117 3.36 6.10 -6.81
C GLY A 117 4.15 7.33 -7.25
N GLY A 118 3.75 8.48 -6.72
CA GLY A 118 4.41 9.77 -6.98
C GLY A 118 3.62 10.68 -7.91
N GLY A 119 3.06 11.75 -7.35
CA GLY A 119 2.39 12.80 -8.11
C GLY A 119 0.99 12.49 -8.64
N ILE A 120 0.36 11.40 -8.20
CA ILE A 120 -0.98 11.01 -8.64
C ILE A 120 -2.02 11.76 -7.82
N ARG A 121 -2.76 12.69 -8.45
CA ARG A 121 -3.70 13.61 -7.78
C ARG A 121 -5.03 13.82 -8.51
N ASP A 122 -5.24 13.17 -9.66
CA ASP A 122 -6.46 13.26 -10.45
C ASP A 122 -6.77 11.93 -11.16
N LEU A 123 -8.05 11.76 -11.57
CA LEU A 123 -8.53 10.53 -12.20
C LEU A 123 -7.94 10.32 -13.60
N ASP A 124 -7.72 11.39 -14.36
CA ASP A 124 -7.17 11.30 -15.72
C ASP A 124 -5.74 10.75 -15.68
N THR A 125 -4.95 11.12 -14.67
CA THR A 125 -3.61 10.56 -14.46
C THR A 125 -3.68 9.07 -14.14
N ILE A 126 -4.62 8.64 -13.30
CA ILE A 126 -4.82 7.22 -12.98
C ILE A 126 -5.19 6.45 -14.24
N GLU A 127 -6.19 6.91 -15.00
CA GLU A 127 -6.64 6.26 -16.22
C GLU A 127 -5.48 6.07 -17.21
N ARG A 128 -4.69 7.11 -17.46
CA ARG A 128 -3.53 7.03 -18.37
C ARG A 128 -2.50 6.00 -17.91
N TYR A 129 -2.17 5.94 -16.62
CA TYR A 129 -1.22 4.96 -16.12
C TYR A 129 -1.74 3.52 -16.22
N LEU A 130 -3.03 3.31 -15.96
CA LEU A 130 -3.64 1.99 -16.12
C LEU A 130 -3.69 1.57 -17.60
N ASP A 131 -4.00 2.50 -18.50
CA ASP A 131 -3.98 2.27 -19.95
C ASP A 131 -2.56 1.98 -20.48
N ASP A 132 -1.55 2.60 -19.89
CA ASP A 132 -0.14 2.36 -20.19
C ASP A 132 0.37 0.98 -19.67
N GLY A 133 -0.38 0.29 -18.79
CA GLY A 133 -0.04 -1.05 -18.29
C GLY A 133 0.36 -1.11 -16.82
N ILE A 134 0.21 -0.03 -16.05
CA ILE A 134 0.33 -0.07 -14.58
C ILE A 134 -0.83 -0.89 -14.02
N ASN A 135 -0.54 -1.83 -13.10
CA ASN A 135 -1.56 -2.67 -12.46
C ASN A 135 -2.19 -1.98 -11.24
N TYR A 136 -1.37 -1.25 -10.47
CA TYR A 136 -1.84 -0.55 -9.29
C TYR A 136 -1.25 0.87 -9.23
N VAL A 137 -2.08 1.84 -8.93
CA VAL A 137 -1.64 3.20 -8.58
C VAL A 137 -1.59 3.35 -7.07
N ILE A 138 -0.55 4.04 -6.59
CA ILE A 138 -0.37 4.29 -5.16
C ILE A 138 -0.64 5.76 -4.89
N ILE A 139 -1.66 6.03 -4.09
CA ILE A 139 -2.06 7.37 -3.70
C ILE A 139 -1.58 7.62 -2.26
N GLY A 140 -0.69 8.57 -2.08
CA GLY A 140 -0.13 8.94 -0.77
C GLY A 140 -0.75 10.22 -0.23
N THR A 141 -0.02 11.34 -0.36
CA THR A 141 -0.43 12.67 0.14
C THR A 141 -1.86 13.06 -0.26
N ALA A 142 -2.27 12.77 -1.50
CA ALA A 142 -3.61 13.11 -1.98
C ALA A 142 -4.72 12.35 -1.23
N ALA A 143 -4.48 11.10 -0.81
CA ALA A 143 -5.44 10.33 -0.03
C ALA A 143 -5.73 10.99 1.33
N VAL A 144 -4.71 11.55 1.97
CA VAL A 144 -4.83 12.23 3.27
C VAL A 144 -5.47 13.62 3.13
N LYS A 145 -5.03 14.40 2.13
CA LYS A 145 -5.48 15.77 1.93
C LYS A 145 -6.85 15.88 1.27
N ASN A 146 -7.18 14.93 0.40
CA ASN A 146 -8.44 14.90 -0.34
C ASN A 146 -9.03 13.47 -0.34
N PRO A 147 -9.62 13.02 0.77
CA PRO A 147 -10.22 11.68 0.85
C PRO A 147 -11.35 11.45 -0.16
N GLY A 148 -12.04 12.52 -0.59
CA GLY A 148 -13.07 12.45 -1.65
C GLY A 148 -12.48 11.99 -2.98
N PHE A 149 -11.30 12.48 -3.35
CA PHE A 149 -10.58 12.03 -4.52
C PHE A 149 -10.22 10.52 -4.43
N LEU A 150 -9.74 10.06 -3.26
CA LEU A 150 -9.45 8.63 -3.06
C LEU A 150 -10.70 7.78 -3.23
N HIS A 151 -11.83 8.20 -2.65
CA HIS A 151 -13.10 7.50 -2.80
C HIS A 151 -13.55 7.43 -4.28
N ASP A 152 -13.46 8.54 -5.00
CA ASP A 152 -13.79 8.58 -6.43
C ASP A 152 -12.86 7.70 -7.26
N ALA A 153 -11.56 7.67 -6.93
CA ALA A 153 -10.58 6.79 -7.60
C ALA A 153 -10.90 5.31 -7.39
N CYS A 154 -11.25 4.91 -6.18
CA CYS A 154 -11.64 3.52 -5.88
C CYS A 154 -12.93 3.11 -6.61
N ASN A 155 -13.88 4.04 -6.75
CA ASN A 155 -15.12 3.77 -7.48
C ASN A 155 -14.91 3.70 -9.00
N ALA A 156 -14.07 4.59 -9.55
CA ALA A 156 -13.78 4.62 -10.99
C ALA A 156 -12.87 3.47 -11.44
N PHE A 157 -11.94 3.05 -10.58
CA PHE A 157 -10.91 2.06 -10.90
C PHE A 157 -10.84 0.96 -9.81
N PRO A 158 -11.93 0.17 -9.64
CA PRO A 158 -11.97 -0.88 -8.62
C PRO A 158 -10.87 -1.90 -8.88
N GLY A 159 -10.19 -2.32 -7.83
CA GLY A 159 -9.09 -3.29 -7.93
C GLY A 159 -7.72 -2.71 -8.30
N ALA A 160 -7.59 -1.38 -8.48
CA ALA A 160 -6.38 -0.76 -8.98
C ALA A 160 -5.73 0.26 -8.02
N VAL A 161 -6.34 0.54 -6.87
CA VAL A 161 -5.89 1.61 -5.98
C VAL A 161 -5.29 1.08 -4.68
N ILE A 162 -4.03 1.39 -4.45
CA ILE A 162 -3.31 1.15 -3.19
C ILE A 162 -3.07 2.51 -2.52
N VAL A 163 -3.06 2.55 -1.20
CA VAL A 163 -2.71 3.76 -0.45
C VAL A 163 -1.32 3.63 0.15
N GLY A 164 -0.49 4.66 0.00
CA GLY A 164 0.76 4.81 0.71
C GLY A 164 0.54 5.62 2.01
N LEU A 165 0.86 5.03 3.16
CA LEU A 165 0.89 5.70 4.45
C LEU A 165 2.32 5.73 4.97
N ASP A 166 2.94 6.89 4.84
CA ASP A 166 4.25 7.16 5.40
C ASP A 166 4.07 7.75 6.79
N ALA A 167 4.66 7.15 7.81
CA ALA A 167 4.38 7.53 9.18
C ALA A 167 5.65 7.60 10.04
N LYS A 168 5.59 8.45 11.06
CA LYS A 168 6.54 8.51 12.15
C LYS A 168 5.79 8.45 13.47
N ASP A 169 6.17 7.51 14.32
CA ASP A 169 5.52 7.28 15.62
C ASP A 169 3.98 7.13 15.50
N GLY A 170 3.54 6.42 14.43
CA GLY A 170 2.12 6.18 14.14
C GLY A 170 1.37 7.36 13.53
N LYS A 171 1.99 8.52 13.37
CA LYS A 171 1.37 9.71 12.74
C LYS A 171 1.80 9.82 11.28
N VAL A 172 0.81 10.06 10.41
CA VAL A 172 1.04 10.10 8.96
C VAL A 172 1.70 11.40 8.53
N ALA A 173 2.71 11.28 7.68
CA ALA A 173 3.39 12.39 7.02
C ALA A 173 2.88 12.58 5.59
N THR A 174 2.97 13.80 5.09
CA THR A 174 2.58 14.20 3.72
C THR A 174 3.67 15.06 3.08
N ASP A 175 3.48 15.39 1.80
CA ASP A 175 4.34 16.32 1.06
C ASP A 175 5.83 15.90 1.05
N GLY A 176 6.10 14.65 0.67
CA GLY A 176 7.46 14.10 0.67
C GLY A 176 8.10 14.09 2.07
N TRP A 177 7.28 13.78 3.09
CA TRP A 177 7.64 13.71 4.53
C TRP A 177 7.93 15.05 5.20
N SER A 178 7.76 16.16 4.47
CA SER A 178 8.03 17.50 5.00
C SER A 178 7.03 17.95 6.06
N LYS A 179 5.84 17.33 6.09
CA LYS A 179 4.76 17.68 7.00
C LYS A 179 4.23 16.45 7.74
N LEU A 180 4.48 16.41 9.06
CA LEU A 180 3.82 15.45 9.94
C LEU A 180 2.41 15.94 10.25
N THR A 181 1.40 15.09 10.03
CA THR A 181 0.00 15.38 10.33
C THR A 181 -0.38 14.91 11.74
N GLY A 182 -1.56 15.34 12.22
CA GLY A 182 -2.14 14.81 13.45
C GLY A 182 -2.86 13.46 13.27
N HIS A 183 -2.96 12.96 12.02
CA HIS A 183 -3.74 11.75 11.71
C HIS A 183 -2.98 10.49 12.11
N ASP A 184 -3.68 9.59 12.80
CA ASP A 184 -3.21 8.26 13.12
C ASP A 184 -3.32 7.35 11.88
N ALA A 185 -2.28 6.54 11.62
CA ALA A 185 -2.23 5.66 10.47
C ALA A 185 -3.35 4.60 10.48
N LEU A 186 -3.69 4.06 11.65
CA LEU A 186 -4.76 3.07 11.80
C LEU A 186 -6.15 3.67 11.52
N ASP A 187 -6.41 4.88 12.02
CA ASP A 187 -7.69 5.55 11.79
C ASP A 187 -7.90 5.84 10.30
N LEU A 188 -6.86 6.30 9.60
CA LEU A 188 -6.90 6.48 8.16
C LEU A 188 -7.04 5.14 7.43
N GLY A 189 -6.30 4.11 7.85
CA GLY A 189 -6.39 2.78 7.25
C GLY A 189 -7.80 2.20 7.30
N LYS A 190 -8.47 2.29 8.45
CA LYS A 190 -9.86 1.85 8.62
C LYS A 190 -10.83 2.61 7.71
N ARG A 191 -10.65 3.91 7.60
CA ARG A 191 -11.47 4.75 6.73
C ARG A 191 -11.27 4.40 5.25
N PHE A 192 -10.03 4.19 4.83
CA PHE A 192 -9.68 3.95 3.44
C PHE A 192 -10.05 2.53 2.98
N GLU A 193 -9.99 1.52 3.86
CA GLU A 193 -10.48 0.19 3.49
C GLU A 193 -11.97 0.19 3.13
N ASP A 194 -12.79 1.05 3.77
CA ASP A 194 -14.20 1.20 3.45
C ASP A 194 -14.44 1.87 2.08
N TYR A 195 -13.43 2.52 1.50
CA TYR A 195 -13.49 3.09 0.15
C TYR A 195 -13.21 2.05 -0.94
N GLY A 196 -12.71 0.86 -0.59
CA GLY A 196 -12.42 -0.22 -1.53
C GLY A 196 -11.00 -0.20 -2.08
N ILE A 197 -10.01 0.23 -1.28
CA ILE A 197 -8.60 0.12 -1.64
C ILE A 197 -8.15 -1.35 -1.68
N GLU A 198 -7.14 -1.65 -2.51
CA GLU A 198 -6.56 -3.00 -2.65
C GLU A 198 -5.51 -3.33 -1.59
N GLY A 199 -4.98 -2.35 -0.90
CA GLY A 199 -3.98 -2.54 0.14
C GLY A 199 -3.37 -1.24 0.62
N ILE A 200 -2.49 -1.37 1.60
CA ILE A 200 -1.73 -0.25 2.17
C ILE A 200 -0.24 -0.59 2.14
N ILE A 201 0.57 0.32 1.62
CA ILE A 201 2.01 0.31 1.82
C ILE A 201 2.29 1.21 3.02
N TYR A 202 2.83 0.62 4.07
CA TYR A 202 3.14 1.34 5.30
C TYR A 202 4.65 1.52 5.43
N THR A 203 5.11 2.77 5.40
CA THR A 203 6.52 3.13 5.53
C THR A 203 6.78 3.82 6.87
N ASP A 204 7.68 3.26 7.68
CA ASP A 204 8.25 3.98 8.81
C ASP A 204 9.37 4.89 8.31
N ILE A 205 9.08 6.20 8.23
CA ILE A 205 10.02 7.19 7.66
C ILE A 205 11.25 7.43 8.55
N GLY A 206 11.18 7.06 9.81
CA GLY A 206 12.33 7.13 10.73
C GLY A 206 13.34 5.99 10.47
N ARG A 207 12.91 4.93 9.81
CA ARG A 207 13.74 3.75 9.49
C ARG A 207 14.09 3.63 8.03
N ASP A 208 13.38 4.33 7.14
CA ASP A 208 13.61 4.21 5.70
C ASP A 208 15.04 4.63 5.31
N GLY A 209 15.70 3.76 4.55
CA GLY A 209 17.09 3.95 4.14
C GLY A 209 18.14 3.82 5.24
N MET A 210 17.76 3.48 6.49
CA MET A 210 18.67 3.41 7.64
C MET A 210 19.23 2.00 7.91
N GLY A 211 18.61 0.96 7.34
CA GLY A 211 19.05 -0.43 7.54
C GLY A 211 18.89 -0.96 8.99
N THR A 212 17.98 -0.36 9.75
CA THR A 212 17.76 -0.68 11.18
C THR A 212 16.67 -1.71 11.42
N GLY A 213 16.11 -2.27 10.37
CA GLY A 213 14.98 -3.22 10.39
C GLY A 213 13.62 -2.54 10.25
N ILE A 214 12.63 -3.33 9.85
CA ILE A 214 11.23 -2.91 9.78
C ILE A 214 10.70 -2.62 11.21
N ASN A 215 9.85 -1.63 11.33
CA ASN A 215 9.05 -1.43 12.54
C ASN A 215 7.89 -2.44 12.57
N ILE A 216 8.21 -3.67 13.00
CA ILE A 216 7.25 -4.78 12.99
C ILE A 216 6.05 -4.47 13.89
N GLU A 217 6.28 -3.96 15.08
CA GLU A 217 5.20 -3.63 16.03
C GLU A 217 4.20 -2.63 15.45
N ALA A 218 4.68 -1.54 14.86
CA ALA A 218 3.82 -0.53 14.25
C ALA A 218 3.10 -1.07 13.01
N THR A 219 3.76 -1.90 12.21
CA THR A 219 3.17 -2.52 11.01
C THR A 219 2.09 -3.53 11.39
N VAL A 220 2.32 -4.38 12.39
CA VAL A 220 1.32 -5.33 12.91
C VAL A 220 0.13 -4.60 13.52
N ARG A 221 0.37 -3.54 14.31
CA ARG A 221 -0.70 -2.71 14.89
C ARG A 221 -1.62 -2.14 13.82
N LEU A 222 -1.07 -1.76 12.67
CA LEU A 222 -1.85 -1.31 11.52
C LEU A 222 -2.57 -2.47 10.83
N ALA A 223 -1.86 -3.56 10.52
CA ALA A 223 -2.35 -4.64 9.67
C ALA A 223 -3.43 -5.49 10.35
N GLN A 224 -3.24 -5.80 11.63
CA GLN A 224 -4.07 -6.77 12.35
C GLN A 224 -5.57 -6.41 12.40
N PRO A 225 -5.98 -5.14 12.61
CA PRO A 225 -7.40 -4.77 12.62
C PRO A 225 -8.01 -4.56 11.23
N LEU A 226 -7.19 -4.49 10.17
CA LEU A 226 -7.64 -4.24 8.81
C LEU A 226 -8.00 -5.52 8.05
N ARG A 227 -8.86 -5.39 7.05
CA ARG A 227 -9.25 -6.47 6.12
C ARG A 227 -8.39 -6.50 4.87
N VAL A 228 -7.83 -5.35 4.49
CA VAL A 228 -6.94 -5.21 3.33
C VAL A 228 -5.51 -5.59 3.68
N PRO A 229 -4.72 -6.11 2.72
CA PRO A 229 -3.32 -6.44 2.94
C PRO A 229 -2.48 -5.20 3.25
N VAL A 230 -1.50 -5.36 4.14
CA VAL A 230 -0.50 -4.34 4.44
C VAL A 230 0.87 -4.83 3.97
N TYR A 231 1.57 -3.99 3.23
CA TYR A 231 2.94 -4.21 2.78
C TYR A 231 3.88 -3.35 3.62
N ALA A 232 4.82 -4.00 4.29
CA ALA A 232 5.81 -3.30 5.10
C ALA A 232 6.84 -2.58 4.21
N SER A 233 7.30 -1.41 4.63
CA SER A 233 8.31 -0.64 3.91
C SER A 233 9.20 0.15 4.87
N GLY A 234 10.46 0.33 4.48
CA GLY A 234 11.44 1.11 5.21
C GLY A 234 12.24 0.29 6.23
N GLY A 235 13.57 0.37 6.15
CA GLY A 235 14.49 -0.16 7.16
C GLY A 235 15.09 -1.54 6.92
N ILE A 236 14.69 -2.27 5.89
CA ILE A 236 15.31 -3.57 5.56
C ILE A 236 16.79 -3.39 5.27
N HIS A 237 17.62 -4.28 5.83
CA HIS A 237 19.05 -4.35 5.57
C HIS A 237 19.47 -5.71 5.01
N ASP A 238 19.00 -6.81 5.57
CA ASP A 238 19.43 -8.16 5.24
C ASP A 238 18.29 -9.19 5.33
N VAL A 239 18.60 -10.45 5.06
CA VAL A 239 17.64 -11.55 5.06
C VAL A 239 17.10 -11.85 6.46
N GLU A 240 17.81 -11.55 7.52
CA GLU A 240 17.32 -11.78 8.89
C GLU A 240 16.14 -10.85 9.20
N HIS A 241 16.17 -9.61 8.70
CA HIS A 241 15.01 -8.72 8.79
C HIS A 241 13.79 -9.25 8.02
N ILE A 242 14.00 -9.92 6.88
CA ILE A 242 12.92 -10.58 6.12
C ILE A 242 12.31 -11.74 6.91
N LYS A 243 13.13 -12.58 7.51
CA LYS A 243 12.67 -13.72 8.32
C LYS A 243 11.78 -13.28 9.49
N LEU A 244 12.04 -12.12 10.09
CA LEU A 244 11.23 -11.58 11.18
C LEU A 244 9.80 -11.20 10.75
N LEU A 245 9.54 -10.98 9.46
CA LEU A 245 8.22 -10.69 8.95
C LEU A 245 7.35 -11.93 8.77
N LYS A 246 7.93 -13.08 8.46
CA LYS A 246 7.19 -14.32 8.12
C LYS A 246 6.13 -14.72 9.15
N PRO A 247 6.38 -14.67 10.48
CA PRO A 247 5.38 -14.99 11.49
C PRO A 247 4.14 -14.09 11.45
N HIS A 248 4.26 -12.89 10.86
CA HIS A 248 3.23 -11.86 10.83
C HIS A 248 2.36 -11.88 9.56
N GLU A 249 2.52 -12.90 8.71
CA GLU A 249 1.60 -13.17 7.60
C GLU A 249 0.15 -13.33 8.11
N ALA A 250 -0.02 -14.03 9.23
CA ALA A 250 -1.31 -14.22 9.86
C ALA A 250 -1.92 -12.91 10.44
N ASP A 251 -1.09 -11.92 10.71
CA ASP A 251 -1.50 -10.59 11.19
C ASP A 251 -1.94 -9.64 10.06
N GLY A 252 -1.85 -10.07 8.79
CA GLY A 252 -2.28 -9.30 7.63
C GLY A 252 -1.14 -8.59 6.89
N ILE A 253 0.13 -8.90 7.21
CA ILE A 253 1.28 -8.44 6.43
C ILE A 253 1.43 -9.34 5.20
N ALA A 254 1.26 -8.75 4.01
CA ALA A 254 1.23 -9.49 2.74
C ALA A 254 2.55 -9.43 1.96
N GLY A 255 3.50 -8.65 2.42
CA GLY A 255 4.78 -8.52 1.75
C GLY A 255 5.61 -7.36 2.27
N VAL A 256 6.73 -7.16 1.62
CA VAL A 256 7.70 -6.12 1.96
C VAL A 256 8.26 -5.44 0.72
N VAL A 257 8.29 -4.12 0.74
CA VAL A 257 8.97 -3.31 -0.28
C VAL A 257 10.43 -3.16 0.12
N CYS A 258 11.32 -3.61 -0.75
CA CYS A 258 12.77 -3.60 -0.52
C CYS A 258 13.44 -2.63 -1.48
N GLY A 259 14.12 -1.66 -0.91
CA GLY A 259 14.86 -0.65 -1.66
C GLY A 259 16.36 -0.82 -1.51
N ARG A 260 16.96 0.06 -0.71
CA ARG A 260 18.40 0.28 -0.60
C ARG A 260 19.24 -0.99 -0.42
N ALA A 261 18.79 -1.91 0.45
CA ALA A 261 19.49 -3.15 0.74
C ALA A 261 19.74 -4.03 -0.50
N LEU A 262 18.80 -4.05 -1.45
CA LEU A 262 18.94 -4.79 -2.70
C LEU A 262 20.03 -4.17 -3.60
N TYR A 263 20.09 -2.84 -3.66
CA TYR A 263 21.05 -2.11 -4.50
C TYR A 263 22.46 -2.10 -3.91
N GLU A 264 22.57 -2.06 -2.59
CA GLU A 264 23.85 -2.13 -1.87
C GLU A 264 24.38 -3.57 -1.75
N GLY A 265 23.55 -4.57 -2.10
CA GLY A 265 23.93 -6.00 -2.06
C GLY A 265 23.96 -6.58 -0.65
N THR A 266 23.44 -5.90 0.36
CA THR A 266 23.31 -6.43 1.72
C THR A 266 22.15 -7.43 1.82
N LEU A 267 21.15 -7.34 0.93
CA LEU A 267 20.05 -8.28 0.77
C LEU A 267 20.11 -8.92 -0.61
N ASP A 268 20.26 -10.24 -0.67
CA ASP A 268 20.04 -11.01 -1.90
C ASP A 268 18.56 -11.23 -2.13
N PHE A 269 18.07 -10.90 -3.34
CA PHE A 269 16.63 -10.97 -3.65
C PHE A 269 16.10 -12.42 -3.58
N LYS A 270 16.83 -13.38 -4.13
CA LYS A 270 16.39 -14.79 -4.13
C LYS A 270 16.37 -15.38 -2.73
N ALA A 271 17.34 -15.01 -1.89
CA ALA A 271 17.36 -15.38 -0.48
C ALA A 271 16.18 -14.77 0.28
N ALA A 272 15.82 -13.51 0.01
CA ALA A 272 14.67 -12.85 0.60
C ALA A 272 13.36 -13.56 0.23
N VAL A 273 13.16 -13.90 -1.04
CA VAL A 273 11.98 -14.66 -1.51
C VAL A 273 11.91 -16.03 -0.85
N ALA A 274 13.05 -16.74 -0.74
CA ALA A 274 13.10 -18.04 -0.08
C ALA A 274 12.75 -17.97 1.42
N ALA A 275 13.11 -16.89 2.10
CA ALA A 275 12.84 -16.66 3.52
C ALA A 275 11.34 -16.43 3.83
N LEU A 276 10.54 -16.06 2.82
CA LEU A 276 9.09 -15.84 2.96
C LEU A 276 8.24 -17.02 2.45
N LYS A 277 8.84 -18.05 1.92
CA LYS A 277 8.16 -19.32 1.57
C LYS A 277 8.04 -20.21 2.80
#